data_670dab5246fe7725ea3ec586a986496a
#
_entry.id   670dab5246fe7725ea3ec586a986496a
#
_cell.length_a   1.000
_cell.length_b   1.000
_cell.length_c   1.000
_cell.angle_alpha   90.00
_cell.angle_beta   90.00
_cell.angle_gamma   90.00
#
_symmetry.space_group_name_H-M   'P 1'
#
loop_
_entity.id
_entity.type
_entity.pdbx_description
1 polymer ?
#
loop_
_entity_poly.entity_id
_entity_poly.type
_entity_poly.pdbx_seq_one_letter_code
_entity_poly.pdbx_strand_id
1 'polypeptide(L)'
;KRKLKFMYHQGGIETRYSVIPDYQFEKSNWEFYPATKGLEPFPNLEKRMDWYNKNAGTLAYEAIKNCLAKTKEKNITHLITVSCTGMSAPGLDIELMQLLNLPPSTFRTSINFMGCYAAIHALKIADAFCKTDKHARVMIVCVELCTLHFQKEKTLDNLTSSMLFADGAAAALVIGDETENGLFINHFYSTVVKKRKKDMAWAL
;
A
#
# COMPACT_ATOMS: atom_id res chain seq x y z
N LYS A 1 22.15 -19.94 5.49
CA LYS A 1 22.24 -18.77 6.41
C LYS A 1 23.22 -17.69 5.87
N ARG A 2 24.47 -18.04 5.46
CA ARG A 2 25.47 -17.04 5.00
C ARG A 2 25.03 -16.26 3.75
N LYS A 3 24.49 -16.94 2.73
CA LYS A 3 23.95 -16.31 1.50
C LYS A 3 22.79 -15.35 1.80
N LEU A 4 21.86 -15.75 2.65
CA LEU A 4 20.72 -14.92 3.04
C LEU A 4 21.18 -13.64 3.77
N LYS A 5 22.09 -13.76 4.76
CA LYS A 5 22.67 -12.60 5.45
C LYS A 5 23.35 -11.65 4.48
N PHE A 6 24.10 -12.17 3.51
CA PHE A 6 24.74 -11.38 2.48
C PHE A 6 23.72 -10.63 1.62
N MET A 7 22.66 -11.29 1.15
CA MET A 7 21.58 -10.67 0.37
C MET A 7 20.89 -9.54 1.16
N TYR A 8 20.55 -9.77 2.43
CA TYR A 8 19.94 -8.74 3.28
C TYR A 8 20.86 -7.53 3.49
N HIS A 9 22.16 -7.77 3.67
CA HIS A 9 23.15 -6.69 3.79
C HIS A 9 23.28 -5.87 2.50
N GLN A 10 23.29 -6.54 1.34
CA GLN A 10 23.36 -5.88 0.03
C GLN A 10 22.08 -5.12 -0.34
N GLY A 11 20.95 -5.47 0.25
CA GLY A 11 19.68 -4.79 0.01
C GLY A 11 19.63 -3.34 0.50
N GLY A 12 20.52 -2.92 1.39
CA GLY A 12 20.59 -1.56 1.92
C GLY A 12 19.35 -1.15 2.73
N ILE A 13 18.47 -2.09 3.07
CA ILE A 13 17.25 -1.85 3.86
C ILE A 13 17.52 -2.28 5.30
N GLU A 14 17.58 -1.31 6.20
CA GLU A 14 17.92 -1.56 7.61
C GLU A 14 16.76 -2.14 8.40
N THR A 15 15.54 -1.66 8.17
CA THR A 15 14.34 -2.07 8.90
C THR A 15 13.20 -2.39 7.96
N ARG A 16 12.32 -3.31 8.39
CA ARG A 16 11.05 -3.64 7.71
C ARG A 16 9.95 -3.69 8.75
N TYR A 17 8.85 -3.06 8.42
CA TYR A 17 7.67 -3.03 9.28
C TYR A 17 6.68 -4.10 8.84
N SER A 18 5.92 -4.61 9.78
CA SER A 18 4.88 -5.60 9.53
C SER A 18 3.71 -5.39 10.47
N VAL A 19 2.50 -5.60 9.96
CA VAL A 19 1.28 -5.68 10.78
C VAL A 19 1.15 -7.03 11.50
N ILE A 20 2.01 -8.00 11.17
CA ILE A 20 2.04 -9.31 11.83
C ILE A 20 2.90 -9.20 13.10
N PRO A 21 2.30 -9.33 14.29
CA PRO A 21 3.03 -9.19 15.55
C PRO A 21 3.99 -10.36 15.81
N ASP A 22 3.77 -11.51 15.16
CA ASP A 22 4.55 -12.73 15.35
C ASP A 22 6.06 -12.56 15.13
N TYR A 23 6.46 -11.56 14.32
CA TYR A 23 7.88 -11.25 14.09
C TYR A 23 8.59 -10.67 15.33
N GLN A 24 7.82 -10.20 16.31
CA GLN A 24 8.36 -9.57 17.53
C GLN A 24 8.16 -10.43 18.78
N PHE A 25 7.30 -11.44 18.72
CA PHE A 25 6.90 -12.22 19.88
C PHE A 25 7.42 -13.66 19.86
N GLU A 26 7.50 -14.25 21.04
CA GLU A 26 7.72 -15.68 21.22
C GLU A 26 6.57 -16.48 20.59
N LYS A 27 6.87 -17.71 20.14
CA LYS A 27 5.91 -18.56 19.42
C LYS A 27 4.61 -18.81 20.18
N SER A 28 4.62 -18.79 21.51
CA SER A 28 3.44 -18.93 22.36
C SER A 28 2.40 -17.81 22.14
N ASN A 29 2.84 -16.66 21.61
CA ASN A 29 2.03 -15.44 21.43
C ASN A 29 1.79 -15.12 19.95
N TRP A 30 2.04 -16.08 19.05
CA TRP A 30 1.80 -15.91 17.63
C TRP A 30 0.30 -15.96 17.31
N GLU A 31 -0.14 -15.04 16.46
CA GLU A 31 -1.53 -14.90 16.08
C GLU A 31 -1.77 -15.21 14.57
N PHE A 32 -0.84 -14.84 13.73
CA PHE A 32 -0.97 -15.00 12.28
C PHE A 32 -0.45 -16.36 11.81
N TYR A 33 0.76 -16.72 12.20
CA TYR A 33 1.32 -18.03 11.88
C TYR A 33 1.02 -19.05 12.98
N PRO A 34 0.73 -20.31 12.62
CA PRO A 34 0.66 -21.36 13.63
C PRO A 34 2.04 -21.61 14.24
N ALA A 35 2.12 -21.75 15.56
CA ALA A 35 3.36 -22.01 16.30
C ALA A 35 3.88 -23.45 16.12
N THR A 36 3.61 -24.09 15.01
CA THR A 36 3.94 -25.47 14.66
C THR A 36 5.26 -25.58 13.91
N LYS A 37 5.74 -26.80 13.72
CA LYS A 37 6.89 -27.08 12.85
C LYS A 37 6.49 -26.84 11.38
N GLY A 38 7.24 -25.96 10.70
CA GLY A 38 6.98 -25.63 9.30
C GLY A 38 5.82 -24.65 9.07
N LEU A 39 5.26 -24.06 10.14
CA LEU A 39 4.16 -23.09 10.07
C LEU A 39 2.85 -23.69 9.50
N GLU A 40 2.61 -25.00 9.75
CA GLU A 40 1.39 -25.65 9.25
C GLU A 40 0.26 -25.66 10.29
N PRO A 41 -1.03 -25.49 9.85
CA PRO A 41 -1.43 -25.15 8.48
C PRO A 41 -1.02 -23.73 8.10
N PHE A 42 -0.40 -23.58 6.92
CA PHE A 42 0.07 -22.27 6.48
C PHE A 42 -1.11 -21.33 6.20
N PRO A 43 -1.05 -20.03 6.55
CA PRO A 43 -2.14 -19.09 6.33
C PRO A 43 -2.64 -19.12 4.90
N ASN A 44 -3.92 -19.46 4.74
CA ASN A 44 -4.63 -19.44 3.45
C ASN A 44 -4.99 -18.00 3.05
N LEU A 45 -5.56 -17.83 1.86
CA LEU A 45 -5.95 -16.51 1.36
C LEU A 45 -6.98 -15.82 2.26
N GLU A 46 -7.97 -16.55 2.76
CA GLU A 46 -9.00 -16.03 3.66
C GLU A 46 -8.36 -15.36 4.89
N LYS A 47 -7.51 -16.09 5.62
CA LYS A 47 -6.82 -15.55 6.80
C LYS A 47 -5.97 -14.32 6.47
N ARG A 48 -5.31 -14.30 5.30
CA ARG A 48 -4.53 -13.14 4.86
C ARG A 48 -5.42 -11.93 4.60
N MET A 49 -6.59 -12.13 3.98
CA MET A 49 -7.55 -11.06 3.70
C MET A 49 -8.24 -10.56 4.96
N ASP A 50 -8.55 -11.42 5.92
CA ASP A 50 -9.04 -11.01 7.23
C ASP A 50 -8.05 -10.08 7.93
N TRP A 51 -6.76 -10.41 7.88
CA TRP A 51 -5.71 -9.57 8.44
C TRP A 51 -5.52 -8.27 7.67
N TYR A 52 -5.65 -8.30 6.35
CA TYR A 52 -5.64 -7.10 5.54
C TYR A 52 -6.79 -6.17 5.94
N ASN A 53 -8.01 -6.67 5.96
CA ASN A 53 -9.20 -5.90 6.33
C ASN A 53 -9.13 -5.34 7.76
N LYS A 54 -8.51 -6.07 8.69
CA LYS A 54 -8.31 -5.60 10.07
C LYS A 54 -7.32 -4.44 10.19
N ASN A 55 -6.32 -4.35 9.31
CA ASN A 55 -5.17 -3.46 9.52
C ASN A 55 -5.05 -2.35 8.48
N ALA A 56 -5.47 -2.57 7.23
CA ALA A 56 -5.22 -1.65 6.12
C ALA A 56 -5.89 -0.30 6.32
N GLY A 57 -7.15 -0.27 6.78
CA GLY A 57 -7.90 0.94 7.03
C GLY A 57 -7.26 1.85 8.07
N THR A 58 -6.86 1.28 9.20
CA THR A 58 -6.19 2.03 10.26
C THR A 58 -4.85 2.61 9.79
N LEU A 59 -4.04 1.80 9.09
CA LEU A 59 -2.73 2.25 8.60
C LEU A 59 -2.87 3.35 7.54
N ALA A 60 -3.83 3.21 6.62
CA ALA A 60 -4.14 4.22 5.61
C ALA A 60 -4.68 5.52 6.24
N TYR A 61 -5.56 5.40 7.24
CA TYR A 61 -6.09 6.54 7.99
C TYR A 61 -4.97 7.35 8.68
N GLU A 62 -4.04 6.67 9.35
CA GLU A 62 -2.91 7.35 9.99
C GLU A 62 -1.99 8.03 8.96
N ALA A 63 -1.77 7.43 7.79
CA ALA A 63 -1.02 8.07 6.71
C ALA A 63 -1.72 9.35 6.21
N ILE A 64 -3.05 9.32 6.04
CA ILE A 64 -3.83 10.50 5.67
C ILE A 64 -3.78 11.58 6.75
N LYS A 65 -3.94 11.23 8.02
CA LYS A 65 -3.82 12.18 9.14
C LYS A 65 -2.45 12.87 9.14
N ASN A 66 -1.38 12.10 8.98
CA ASN A 66 -0.01 12.61 8.94
C ASN A 66 0.20 13.54 7.72
N CYS A 67 -0.41 13.26 6.59
CA CYS A 67 -0.41 14.12 5.41
C CYS A 67 -1.14 15.43 5.71
N LEU A 68 -2.37 15.35 6.21
CA LEU A 68 -3.19 16.53 6.53
C LEU A 68 -2.61 17.39 7.66
N ALA A 69 -1.85 16.81 8.58
CA ALA A 69 -1.19 17.56 9.64
C ALA A 69 -0.16 18.57 9.10
N LYS A 70 0.38 18.32 7.91
CA LYS A 70 1.42 19.14 7.26
C LYS A 70 0.87 20.21 6.33
N THR A 71 -0.46 20.33 6.18
CA THR A 71 -1.11 21.29 5.31
C THR A 71 -2.22 22.05 6.04
N LYS A 72 -2.54 23.25 5.57
CA LYS A 72 -3.71 24.00 6.00
C LYS A 72 -5.00 23.48 5.38
N GLU A 73 -4.90 22.84 4.22
CA GLU A 73 -6.03 22.21 3.52
C GLU A 73 -6.50 20.98 4.28
N LYS A 74 -7.77 20.96 4.66
CA LYS A 74 -8.40 19.85 5.39
C LYS A 74 -9.54 19.20 4.61
N ASN A 75 -10.05 19.89 3.59
CA ASN A 75 -11.14 19.40 2.77
C ASN A 75 -10.63 18.36 1.77
N ILE A 76 -11.35 17.27 1.63
CA ILE A 76 -11.10 16.23 0.63
C ILE A 76 -12.32 16.13 -0.26
N THR A 77 -12.17 16.46 -1.53
CA THR A 77 -13.23 16.34 -2.55
C THR A 77 -13.17 15.01 -3.29
N HIS A 78 -11.96 14.44 -3.41
CA HIS A 78 -11.72 13.18 -4.10
C HIS A 78 -10.81 12.29 -3.24
N LEU A 79 -11.14 11.01 -3.15
CA LEU A 79 -10.35 9.98 -2.47
C LEU A 79 -9.91 8.92 -3.49
N ILE A 80 -8.62 8.74 -3.65
CA ILE A 80 -8.04 7.67 -4.47
C ILE A 80 -7.30 6.70 -3.56
N THR A 81 -7.76 5.46 -3.51
CA THR A 81 -7.07 4.38 -2.80
C THR A 81 -6.26 3.52 -3.76
N VAL A 82 -5.08 3.10 -3.33
CA VAL A 82 -4.19 2.23 -4.12
C VAL A 82 -3.76 1.06 -3.27
N SER A 83 -4.01 -0.17 -3.74
CA SER A 83 -3.52 -1.38 -3.09
C SER A 83 -3.47 -2.56 -4.07
N CYS A 84 -2.44 -3.42 -3.91
CA CYS A 84 -2.32 -4.69 -4.61
C CYS A 84 -2.33 -5.89 -3.66
N THR A 85 -2.37 -5.67 -2.35
CA THR A 85 -2.24 -6.71 -1.32
C THR A 85 -3.55 -7.07 -0.63
N GLY A 86 -4.65 -6.37 -0.96
CA GLY A 86 -5.99 -6.64 -0.45
C GLY A 86 -6.99 -6.93 -1.55
N MET A 87 -8.01 -7.74 -1.22
CA MET A 87 -9.09 -8.13 -2.12
C MET A 87 -10.41 -8.11 -1.34
N SER A 88 -11.08 -6.98 -1.29
CA SER A 88 -12.39 -6.83 -0.64
C SER A 88 -13.34 -5.97 -1.47
N ALA A 89 -14.62 -6.28 -1.40
CA ALA A 89 -15.71 -5.48 -1.94
C ALA A 89 -16.87 -5.45 -0.91
N PRO A 90 -17.24 -4.27 -0.37
CA PRO A 90 -16.67 -2.96 -0.64
C PRO A 90 -15.20 -2.86 -0.30
N GLY A 91 -14.49 -1.93 -0.96
CA GLY A 91 -13.05 -1.76 -0.80
C GLY A 91 -12.66 -0.81 0.33
N LEU A 92 -11.37 -0.62 0.49
CA LEU A 92 -10.75 0.27 1.46
C LEU A 92 -11.27 1.73 1.37
N ASP A 93 -11.69 2.16 0.19
CA ASP A 93 -12.26 3.49 -0.04
C ASP A 93 -13.52 3.74 0.80
N ILE A 94 -14.41 2.76 0.94
CA ILE A 94 -15.62 2.89 1.77
C ILE A 94 -15.25 2.96 3.26
N GLU A 95 -14.33 2.15 3.72
CA GLU A 95 -13.86 2.17 5.10
C GLU A 95 -13.25 3.55 5.46
N LEU A 96 -12.42 4.09 4.57
CA LEU A 96 -11.80 5.41 4.77
C LEU A 96 -12.82 6.56 4.72
N MET A 97 -13.87 6.46 3.90
CA MET A 97 -14.98 7.43 3.94
C MET A 97 -15.58 7.54 5.34
N GLN A 98 -15.78 6.39 6.00
CA GLN A 98 -16.32 6.34 7.37
C GLN A 98 -15.31 6.84 8.41
N LEU A 99 -14.08 6.33 8.37
CA LEU A 99 -13.02 6.70 9.34
C LEU A 99 -12.69 8.20 9.30
N LEU A 100 -12.72 8.80 8.12
CA LEU A 100 -12.44 10.23 7.91
C LEU A 100 -13.68 11.09 8.01
N ASN A 101 -14.87 10.51 8.18
CA ASN A 101 -16.16 11.20 8.16
C ASN A 101 -16.31 12.13 6.94
N LEU A 102 -15.96 11.61 5.75
CA LEU A 102 -16.04 12.37 4.51
C LEU A 102 -17.50 12.53 4.05
N PRO A 103 -17.83 13.65 3.38
CA PRO A 103 -19.16 13.84 2.80
C PRO A 103 -19.53 12.70 1.85
N PRO A 104 -20.80 12.24 1.81
CA PRO A 104 -21.24 11.21 0.88
C PRO A 104 -21.01 11.54 -0.61
N SER A 105 -20.90 12.83 -0.92
CA SER A 105 -20.61 13.35 -2.26
C SER A 105 -19.13 13.29 -2.64
N THR A 106 -18.23 12.85 -1.76
CA THR A 106 -16.81 12.70 -2.07
C THR A 106 -16.61 11.70 -3.20
N PHE A 107 -15.92 12.12 -4.25
CA PHE A 107 -15.58 11.24 -5.37
C PHE A 107 -14.59 10.16 -4.93
N ARG A 108 -14.84 8.89 -5.29
CA ARG A 108 -14.00 7.76 -4.88
C ARG A 108 -13.50 6.98 -6.09
N THR A 109 -12.24 6.61 -6.05
CA THR A 109 -11.61 5.75 -7.06
C THR A 109 -10.66 4.78 -6.36
N SER A 110 -10.77 3.49 -6.67
CA SER A 110 -9.83 2.46 -6.22
C SER A 110 -8.99 1.97 -7.39
N ILE A 111 -7.66 1.96 -7.20
CA ILE A 111 -6.69 1.46 -8.17
C ILE A 111 -6.05 0.20 -7.58
N ASN A 112 -6.52 -0.96 -8.03
CA ASN A 112 -6.09 -2.24 -7.51
C ASN A 112 -5.37 -3.06 -8.58
N PHE A 113 -4.41 -3.91 -8.18
CA PHE A 113 -3.74 -4.89 -9.04
C PHE A 113 -2.99 -4.32 -10.25
N MET A 114 -2.56 -3.06 -10.17
CA MET A 114 -1.73 -2.45 -11.20
C MET A 114 -0.21 -2.59 -10.97
N GLY A 115 0.19 -3.11 -9.79
CA GLY A 115 1.59 -3.20 -9.40
C GLY A 115 2.15 -1.92 -8.78
N CYS A 116 3.45 -1.91 -8.54
CA CYS A 116 4.14 -0.86 -7.77
C CYS A 116 4.07 0.54 -8.39
N TYR A 117 3.75 0.67 -9.69
CA TYR A 117 3.60 1.96 -10.36
C TYR A 117 2.19 2.56 -10.25
N ALA A 118 1.26 1.90 -9.57
CA ALA A 118 -0.13 2.35 -9.40
C ALA A 118 -0.23 3.73 -8.76
N ALA A 119 0.69 4.08 -7.84
CA ALA A 119 0.79 5.41 -7.25
C ALA A 119 1.01 6.52 -8.31
N ILE A 120 1.79 6.26 -9.35
CA ILE A 120 2.00 7.20 -10.47
C ILE A 120 0.71 7.36 -11.29
N HIS A 121 -0.08 6.30 -11.44
CA HIS A 121 -1.39 6.40 -12.09
C HIS A 121 -2.38 7.19 -11.22
N ALA A 122 -2.36 7.01 -9.89
CA ALA A 122 -3.14 7.82 -8.98
C ALA A 122 -2.80 9.32 -9.10
N LEU A 123 -1.52 9.67 -9.17
CA LEU A 123 -1.07 11.04 -9.42
C LEU A 123 -1.54 11.58 -10.77
N LYS A 124 -1.54 10.79 -11.84
CA LYS A 124 -2.08 11.20 -13.16
C LYS A 124 -3.58 11.50 -13.11
N ILE A 125 -4.35 10.66 -12.40
CA ILE A 125 -5.78 10.87 -12.23
C ILE A 125 -6.04 12.12 -11.39
N ALA A 126 -5.30 12.31 -10.30
CA ALA A 126 -5.41 13.50 -9.47
C ALA A 126 -5.07 14.78 -10.22
N ASP A 127 -4.00 14.78 -11.03
CA ASP A 127 -3.63 15.89 -11.90
C ASP A 127 -4.75 16.22 -12.92
N ALA A 128 -5.38 15.19 -13.49
CA ALA A 128 -6.51 15.39 -14.41
C ALA A 128 -7.71 16.03 -13.71
N PHE A 129 -8.06 15.61 -12.48
CA PHE A 129 -9.10 16.25 -11.70
C PHE A 129 -8.76 17.70 -11.40
N CYS A 130 -7.53 17.97 -10.93
CA CYS A 130 -7.07 19.32 -10.60
C CYS A 130 -7.03 20.26 -11.81
N LYS A 131 -6.75 19.75 -13.01
CA LYS A 131 -6.80 20.54 -14.26
C LYS A 131 -8.21 20.90 -14.70
N THR A 132 -9.20 20.09 -14.36
CA THR A 132 -10.60 20.35 -14.70
C THR A 132 -11.33 21.17 -13.63
N ASP A 133 -10.91 21.04 -12.37
CA ASP A 133 -11.45 21.77 -11.24
C ASP A 133 -10.33 22.25 -10.30
N LYS A 134 -10.06 23.56 -10.32
CA LYS A 134 -9.08 24.19 -9.43
C LYS A 134 -9.40 24.03 -7.94
N HIS A 135 -10.66 23.75 -7.60
CA HIS A 135 -11.09 23.52 -6.22
C HIS A 135 -10.96 22.03 -5.82
N ALA A 136 -10.52 21.16 -6.73
CA ALA A 136 -10.27 19.77 -6.40
C ALA A 136 -9.19 19.65 -5.31
N ARG A 137 -9.49 18.78 -4.35
CA ARG A 137 -8.61 18.39 -3.24
C ARG A 137 -8.58 16.87 -3.22
N VAL A 138 -7.60 16.30 -3.93
CA VAL A 138 -7.52 14.87 -4.22
C VAL A 138 -6.59 14.22 -3.22
N MET A 139 -7.14 13.49 -2.27
CA MET A 139 -6.36 12.67 -1.35
C MET A 139 -6.05 11.33 -2.02
N ILE A 140 -4.78 11.05 -2.19
CA ILE A 140 -4.27 9.74 -2.60
C ILE A 140 -3.74 9.03 -1.37
N VAL A 141 -4.10 7.76 -1.19
CA VAL A 141 -3.49 6.89 -0.18
C VAL A 141 -3.14 5.54 -0.80
N CYS A 142 -1.90 5.16 -0.63
CA CYS A 142 -1.38 3.84 -1.00
C CYS A 142 -1.15 3.05 0.27
N VAL A 143 -1.63 1.80 0.32
CA VAL A 143 -1.39 0.88 1.44
C VAL A 143 -1.07 -0.50 0.93
N GLU A 144 0.05 -1.04 1.41
CA GLU A 144 0.49 -2.39 1.04
C GLU A 144 0.89 -3.17 2.29
N LEU A 145 0.31 -4.34 2.46
CA LEU A 145 0.61 -5.28 3.55
C LEU A 145 1.29 -6.53 2.96
N CYS A 146 2.47 -6.32 2.41
CA CYS A 146 3.21 -7.34 1.67
C CYS A 146 3.61 -8.54 2.53
N THR A 147 3.81 -8.34 3.85
CA THR A 147 4.22 -9.42 4.76
C THR A 147 3.13 -10.49 4.91
N LEU A 148 1.86 -10.15 4.66
CA LEU A 148 0.76 -11.11 4.64
C LEU A 148 0.90 -12.16 3.51
N HIS A 149 1.62 -11.80 2.45
CA HIS A 149 1.81 -12.65 1.27
C HIS A 149 3.14 -13.40 1.25
N PHE A 150 3.85 -13.45 2.39
CA PHE A 150 5.05 -14.26 2.53
C PHE A 150 4.82 -15.71 2.06
N GLN A 151 5.81 -16.23 1.31
CA GLN A 151 5.84 -17.61 0.83
C GLN A 151 7.00 -18.35 1.49
N LYS A 152 6.74 -19.56 2.02
CA LYS A 152 7.76 -20.35 2.72
C LYS A 152 8.70 -21.13 1.81
N GLU A 153 8.37 -21.22 0.53
CA GLU A 153 9.21 -21.89 -0.47
C GLU A 153 10.52 -21.14 -0.67
N LYS A 154 11.61 -21.89 -0.71
CA LYS A 154 12.98 -21.33 -0.79
C LYS A 154 13.44 -21.08 -2.23
N THR A 155 12.60 -20.46 -3.04
CA THR A 155 12.99 -19.99 -4.37
C THR A 155 13.79 -18.70 -4.26
N LEU A 156 14.57 -18.35 -5.29
CA LEU A 156 15.30 -17.08 -5.30
C LEU A 156 14.33 -15.89 -5.29
N ASP A 157 13.22 -15.99 -6.00
CA ASP A 157 12.20 -14.95 -6.10
C ASP A 157 11.53 -14.70 -4.75
N ASN A 158 11.12 -15.75 -4.03
CA ASN A 158 10.53 -15.62 -2.69
C ASN A 158 11.53 -15.06 -1.67
N LEU A 159 12.80 -15.46 -1.75
CA LEU A 159 13.84 -14.90 -0.89
C LEU A 159 14.08 -13.41 -1.17
N THR A 160 14.10 -13.03 -2.46
CA THR A 160 14.28 -11.64 -2.88
C THR A 160 13.07 -10.79 -2.47
N SER A 161 11.85 -11.29 -2.68
CA SER A 161 10.61 -10.61 -2.28
C SER A 161 10.57 -10.40 -0.76
N SER A 162 10.89 -11.42 0.04
CA SER A 162 10.96 -11.31 1.51
C SER A 162 12.03 -10.33 1.98
N MET A 163 13.08 -10.12 1.19
CA MET A 163 14.14 -9.16 1.48
C MET A 163 13.70 -7.72 1.17
N LEU A 164 12.92 -7.51 0.10
CA LEU A 164 12.55 -6.18 -0.38
C LEU A 164 11.28 -5.64 0.26
N PHE A 165 10.25 -6.48 0.37
CA PHE A 165 8.91 -6.03 0.74
C PHE A 165 8.68 -5.98 2.25
N ALA A 166 7.83 -5.04 2.65
CA ALA A 166 7.36 -4.82 4.01
C ALA A 166 5.95 -4.21 3.95
N ASP A 167 5.38 -3.88 5.10
CA ASP A 167 4.08 -3.24 5.18
C ASP A 167 4.24 -1.74 5.36
N GLY A 168 3.32 -0.98 4.77
CA GLY A 168 3.33 0.46 4.91
C GLY A 168 2.16 1.14 4.22
N ALA A 169 1.95 2.40 4.59
CA ALA A 169 1.04 3.30 3.92
C ALA A 169 1.67 4.67 3.71
N ALA A 170 1.30 5.33 2.61
CA ALA A 170 1.69 6.69 2.31
C ALA A 170 0.51 7.46 1.72
N ALA A 171 0.38 8.74 2.08
CA ALA A 171 -0.65 9.60 1.54
C ALA A 171 -0.07 10.89 0.96
N ALA A 172 -0.74 11.42 -0.07
CA ALA A 172 -0.44 12.69 -0.68
C ALA A 172 -1.74 13.44 -0.99
N LEU A 173 -1.76 14.74 -0.70
CA LEU A 173 -2.85 15.64 -1.11
C LEU A 173 -2.40 16.40 -2.36
N VAL A 174 -3.14 16.21 -3.45
CA VAL A 174 -2.94 16.94 -4.71
C VAL A 174 -4.03 17.99 -4.82
N ILE A 175 -3.65 19.23 -5.10
CA ILE A 175 -4.56 20.36 -5.18
C ILE A 175 -4.43 21.08 -6.51
N GLY A 176 -5.51 21.68 -7.00
CA GLY A 176 -5.56 22.42 -8.26
C GLY A 176 -5.02 23.85 -8.18
N ASP A 177 -4.92 24.39 -6.98
CA ASP A 177 -4.40 25.75 -6.79
C ASP A 177 -2.88 25.75 -6.64
N GLU A 178 -2.22 26.79 -7.11
CA GLU A 178 -0.80 27.03 -6.86
C GLU A 178 -0.56 27.32 -5.37
N THR A 179 0.49 26.75 -4.83
CA THR A 179 0.91 26.95 -3.44
C THR A 179 2.42 27.19 -3.38
N GLU A 180 2.84 28.07 -2.47
CA GLU A 180 4.28 28.39 -2.30
C GLU A 180 5.10 27.20 -1.75
N ASN A 181 4.47 26.24 -1.07
CA ASN A 181 5.13 25.17 -0.32
C ASN A 181 4.81 23.76 -0.86
N GLY A 182 4.52 23.62 -2.15
CA GLY A 182 4.17 22.34 -2.78
C GLY A 182 5.24 21.84 -3.76
N LEU A 183 5.12 20.58 -4.12
CA LEU A 183 5.80 20.02 -5.27
C LEU A 183 4.88 20.15 -6.47
N PHE A 184 5.39 20.69 -7.57
CA PHE A 184 4.62 20.85 -8.82
C PHE A 184 4.77 19.62 -9.69
N ILE A 185 3.64 19.08 -10.20
CA ILE A 185 3.63 18.01 -11.18
C ILE A 185 3.72 18.63 -12.56
N ASN A 186 4.90 18.62 -13.16
CA ASN A 186 5.13 19.22 -14.48
C ASN A 186 4.78 18.29 -15.63
N HIS A 187 5.16 17.02 -15.53
CA HIS A 187 5.06 16.07 -16.63
C HIS A 187 4.99 14.63 -16.16
N PHE A 188 4.26 13.79 -16.90
CA PHE A 188 4.23 12.34 -16.74
C PHE A 188 4.78 11.66 -18.00
N TYR A 189 5.57 10.64 -17.78
CA TYR A 189 5.97 9.71 -18.82
C TYR A 189 5.69 8.27 -18.38
N SER A 190 5.24 7.43 -19.30
CA SER A 190 5.10 6.00 -19.04
C SER A 190 5.24 5.19 -20.32
N THR A 191 5.81 3.99 -20.18
CA THR A 191 5.94 3.03 -21.27
C THR A 191 5.74 1.62 -20.75
N VAL A 192 5.30 0.72 -21.62
CA VAL A 192 5.16 -0.71 -21.32
C VAL A 192 6.24 -1.48 -22.06
N VAL A 193 7.08 -2.19 -21.32
CA VAL A 193 8.11 -3.06 -21.88
C VAL A 193 7.51 -4.42 -22.19
N LYS A 194 6.98 -4.61 -23.40
CA LYS A 194 6.19 -5.79 -23.83
C LYS A 194 6.87 -7.13 -23.56
N LYS A 195 8.22 -7.21 -23.67
CA LYS A 195 8.99 -8.45 -23.49
C LYS A 195 9.18 -8.85 -22.03
N ARG A 196 8.80 -8.00 -21.07
CA ARG A 196 9.03 -8.18 -19.64
C ARG A 196 7.76 -8.43 -18.81
N LYS A 197 6.73 -8.98 -19.45
CA LYS A 197 5.42 -9.26 -18.81
C LYS A 197 5.50 -10.12 -17.54
N LYS A 198 6.52 -10.96 -17.43
CA LYS A 198 6.72 -11.88 -16.29
C LYS A 198 7.59 -11.30 -15.17
N ASP A 199 8.23 -10.14 -15.40
CA ASP A 199 9.06 -9.51 -14.38
C ASP A 199 8.17 -8.88 -13.31
N MET A 200 8.43 -9.15 -12.04
CA MET A 200 7.64 -8.65 -10.89
C MET A 200 6.14 -9.02 -10.98
N ALA A 201 5.81 -10.15 -11.60
CA ALA A 201 4.44 -10.65 -11.68
C ALA A 201 4.14 -11.62 -10.53
N TRP A 202 2.89 -11.64 -10.08
CA TRP A 202 2.35 -12.66 -9.18
C TRP A 202 1.00 -13.14 -9.69
N ALA A 203 0.61 -14.34 -9.29
CA ALA A 203 -0.69 -14.92 -9.55
C ALA A 203 -1.17 -15.68 -8.32
N LEU A 204 -2.48 -15.84 -8.21
CA LEU A 204 -3.15 -16.68 -7.21
C LEU A 204 -3.04 -18.15 -7.60
#